data_afdaec46cd9a1fa9355027810d48d3df
#
_entry.id   afdaec46cd9a1fa9355027810d48d3df
#
_cell.length_a   1.000
_cell.length_b   1.000
_cell.length_c   1.000
_cell.angle_alpha   90.00
_cell.angle_beta   90.00
_cell.angle_gamma   90.00
#
_symmetry.space_group_name_H-M   'P 1'
#
loop_
_entity.id
_entity.type
_entity.pdbx_description
1 polymer ?
#
loop_
_entity_poly.entity_id
_entity_poly.type
_entity_poly.pdbx_seq_one_letter_code
_entity_poly.pdbx_strand_id
1 'polypeptide(L)'
;MEIGKPQRHDYLFFMVAVLIAVSVFITKRSAGDFNFEERQYPAGFRNLILNAGASRRGPGPGPLVGLETGYAKQDPEPIADICEALFSDAADPTVGPADAEVTIVEFFDYQCPYCRVVSEYLGEVQANDPRVRIVYKEWPIFGSASGLAARAALAAERQGQYLRFHETLMRTRGIPNEALIRNAASKVVNDPDRLLIELKSAKFDGVIRRNNQLAKQLGFIGTPSFVVGRTIVEGAITRNQMEKLIDLEARSPAIAICQDRSRQFHLNDITIRASDPPPGGTN
;
A
#
# COMPACT_ATOMS: atom_id res chain seq x y z
N MET A 1 48.00 -49.47 4.18
CA MET A 1 47.06 -48.57 3.51
C MET A 1 47.21 -47.21 4.18
N GLU A 2 48.12 -46.37 3.62
CA GLU A 2 48.38 -45.03 4.18
C GLU A 2 47.31 -44.07 3.73
N ILE A 3 46.57 -43.51 4.70
CA ILE A 3 45.61 -42.45 4.45
C ILE A 3 46.43 -41.17 4.28
N GLY A 4 46.53 -40.67 3.03
CA GLY A 4 47.25 -39.46 2.68
C GLY A 4 46.69 -38.27 3.44
N LYS A 5 47.60 -37.45 4.02
CA LYS A 5 47.24 -36.20 4.70
C LYS A 5 46.61 -35.23 3.69
N PRO A 6 45.47 -34.59 4.00
CA PRO A 6 44.84 -33.64 3.13
C PRO A 6 45.78 -32.47 2.84
N GLN A 7 45.85 -32.07 1.56
CA GLN A 7 46.70 -30.97 1.13
C GLN A 7 46.08 -29.61 1.47
N ARG A 8 46.92 -28.57 1.60
CA ARG A 8 46.51 -27.22 1.95
C ARG A 8 45.39 -26.64 1.04
N HIS A 9 45.30 -27.10 -0.20
CA HIS A 9 44.25 -26.77 -1.13
C HIS A 9 42.88 -27.29 -0.74
N ASP A 10 42.80 -28.46 -0.14
CA ASP A 10 41.53 -29.09 0.27
C ASP A 10 40.90 -28.30 1.43
N TYR A 11 41.72 -27.75 2.33
CA TYR A 11 41.21 -26.89 3.41
C TYR A 11 40.66 -25.54 2.90
N LEU A 12 41.29 -24.99 1.87
CA LEU A 12 40.83 -23.73 1.28
C LEU A 12 39.48 -23.91 0.57
N PHE A 13 39.31 -25.01 -0.20
CA PHE A 13 38.03 -25.36 -0.82
C PHE A 13 36.93 -25.63 0.20
N PHE A 14 37.27 -26.31 1.28
CA PHE A 14 36.32 -26.62 2.35
C PHE A 14 35.90 -25.34 3.08
N MET A 15 36.82 -24.42 3.39
CA MET A 15 36.53 -23.14 4.02
C MET A 15 35.68 -22.23 3.12
N VAL A 16 35.98 -22.18 1.81
CA VAL A 16 35.16 -21.40 0.86
C VAL A 16 33.76 -22.00 0.72
N ALA A 17 33.63 -23.32 0.65
CA ALA A 17 32.32 -23.99 0.60
C ALA A 17 31.50 -23.76 1.89
N VAL A 18 32.14 -23.78 3.06
CA VAL A 18 31.50 -23.47 4.34
C VAL A 18 31.10 -22.00 4.42
N LEU A 19 31.93 -21.06 3.94
CA LEU A 19 31.58 -19.63 3.90
C LEU A 19 30.42 -19.34 2.95
N ILE A 20 30.38 -20.00 1.78
CA ILE A 20 29.24 -19.90 0.84
C ILE A 20 27.99 -20.51 1.47
N ALA A 21 28.08 -21.69 2.09
CA ALA A 21 26.94 -22.33 2.75
C ALA A 21 26.41 -21.49 3.93
N VAL A 22 27.30 -20.87 4.72
CA VAL A 22 26.94 -19.98 5.82
C VAL A 22 26.32 -18.70 5.29
N SER A 23 26.85 -18.09 4.21
CA SER A 23 26.24 -16.89 3.62
C SER A 23 24.88 -17.18 2.99
N VAL A 24 24.69 -18.33 2.34
CA VAL A 24 23.38 -18.77 1.81
C VAL A 24 22.41 -19.08 2.97
N PHE A 25 22.90 -19.60 4.08
CA PHE A 25 22.07 -19.88 5.26
C PHE A 25 21.69 -18.59 6.00
N ILE A 26 22.58 -17.60 6.07
CA ILE A 26 22.30 -16.30 6.67
C ILE A 26 21.33 -15.49 5.79
N THR A 27 21.47 -15.53 4.46
CA THR A 27 20.52 -14.88 3.54
C THR A 27 19.13 -15.54 3.56
N LYS A 28 19.06 -16.87 3.73
CA LYS A 28 17.77 -17.56 3.94
C LYS A 28 17.14 -17.27 5.32
N ARG A 29 17.94 -17.03 6.36
CA ARG A 29 17.43 -16.79 7.72
C ARG A 29 16.87 -15.39 7.92
N SER A 30 17.29 -14.38 7.15
CA SER A 30 16.75 -13.02 7.24
C SER A 30 15.45 -12.81 6.46
N ALA A 31 15.05 -13.73 5.57
CA ALA A 31 13.77 -13.72 4.86
C ALA A 31 12.70 -14.63 5.51
N GLY A 32 13.02 -15.29 6.64
CA GLY A 32 12.25 -16.41 7.18
C GLY A 32 10.85 -16.12 7.72
N ASP A 33 10.46 -14.84 7.85
CA ASP A 33 9.15 -14.46 8.38
C ASP A 33 8.12 -14.13 7.30
N PHE A 34 8.54 -13.90 6.04
CA PHE A 34 7.68 -13.50 4.95
C PHE A 34 7.88 -14.34 3.69
N ASN A 35 6.77 -14.68 3.04
CA ASN A 35 6.76 -15.25 1.70
C ASN A 35 6.29 -14.18 0.71
N PHE A 36 6.93 -14.12 -0.46
CA PHE A 36 6.63 -13.13 -1.49
C PHE A 36 6.37 -13.81 -2.83
N GLU A 37 5.49 -13.19 -3.61
CA GLU A 37 5.22 -13.53 -4.99
C GLU A 37 5.48 -12.30 -5.86
N GLU A 38 6.40 -12.41 -6.83
CA GLU A 38 6.70 -11.32 -7.76
C GLU A 38 5.51 -11.07 -8.70
N ARG A 39 5.21 -9.82 -8.97
CA ARG A 39 4.11 -9.43 -9.83
C ARG A 39 4.58 -9.19 -11.27
N GLN A 40 3.75 -9.61 -12.21
CA GLN A 40 3.95 -9.24 -13.61
C GLN A 40 3.59 -7.77 -13.85
N TYR A 41 2.57 -7.26 -13.13
CA TYR A 41 2.13 -5.88 -13.21
C TYR A 41 1.62 -5.37 -11.84
N PRO A 42 2.03 -4.15 -11.40
CA PRO A 42 3.15 -3.40 -11.97
C PRO A 42 4.47 -4.15 -11.80
N ALA A 43 5.33 -4.11 -12.82
CA ALA A 43 6.60 -4.81 -12.78
C ALA A 43 7.52 -4.27 -11.68
N GLY A 44 8.26 -5.16 -11.02
CA GLY A 44 9.14 -4.83 -9.90
C GLY A 44 8.47 -4.81 -8.53
N PHE A 45 7.14 -4.87 -8.47
CA PHE A 45 6.39 -5.06 -7.23
C PHE A 45 6.23 -6.55 -6.91
N ARG A 46 5.95 -6.84 -5.62
CA ARG A 46 5.71 -8.21 -5.13
C ARG A 46 4.58 -8.22 -4.11
N ASN A 47 3.82 -9.30 -4.06
CA ASN A 47 2.81 -9.52 -3.04
C ASN A 47 3.43 -10.15 -1.80
N LEU A 48 3.05 -9.69 -0.62
CA LEU A 48 3.28 -10.39 0.63
C LEU A 48 2.23 -11.49 0.78
N ILE A 49 2.67 -12.74 0.84
CA ILE A 49 1.78 -13.87 1.10
C ILE A 49 1.68 -14.02 2.62
N LEU A 50 0.55 -13.61 3.19
CA LEU A 50 0.22 -13.87 4.58
C LEU A 50 -0.19 -15.33 4.71
N ASN A 51 0.63 -16.15 5.38
CA ASN A 51 0.26 -17.53 5.67
C ASN A 51 -1.11 -17.56 6.36
N ALA A 52 -2.00 -18.42 5.90
CA ALA A 52 -3.41 -18.51 6.28
C ALA A 52 -3.70 -18.64 7.80
N GLY A 53 -2.67 -18.78 8.63
CA GLY A 53 -2.77 -18.79 10.09
C GLY A 53 -2.77 -17.39 10.74
N ALA A 54 -2.27 -16.36 10.07
CA ALA A 54 -2.15 -15.02 10.64
C ALA A 54 -3.38 -14.13 10.34
N SER A 55 -4.05 -14.32 9.21
CA SER A 55 -5.16 -13.48 8.76
C SER A 55 -6.58 -14.04 9.03
N ARG A 56 -6.72 -15.31 9.42
CA ARG A 56 -8.05 -15.97 9.46
C ARG A 56 -8.75 -15.93 10.81
N ARG A 57 -8.38 -15.06 11.74
CA ARG A 57 -9.14 -14.86 13.00
C ARG A 57 -10.04 -13.65 13.00
N GLY A 58 -10.21 -12.99 11.86
CA GLY A 58 -11.31 -12.08 11.63
C GLY A 58 -12.38 -12.77 10.77
N PRO A 59 -13.67 -12.33 10.79
CA PRO A 59 -14.59 -12.75 9.77
C PRO A 59 -13.94 -12.47 8.43
N GLY A 60 -13.79 -13.52 7.58
CA GLY A 60 -13.28 -13.36 6.23
C GLY A 60 -14.02 -12.21 5.53
N PRO A 61 -13.49 -11.66 4.44
CA PRO A 61 -14.20 -10.63 3.71
C PRO A 61 -15.60 -11.17 3.46
N GLY A 62 -16.59 -10.58 4.16
CA GLY A 62 -17.99 -10.83 3.87
C GLY A 62 -18.17 -10.50 2.39
N PRO A 63 -19.17 -11.08 1.70
CA PRO A 63 -19.43 -10.73 0.32
C PRO A 63 -19.43 -9.21 0.24
N LEU A 64 -18.67 -8.64 -0.70
CA LEU A 64 -18.56 -7.20 -0.93
C LEU A 64 -19.95 -6.65 -1.28
N VAL A 65 -20.75 -6.45 -0.23
CA VAL A 65 -22.08 -5.83 -0.32
C VAL A 65 -21.84 -4.34 -0.29
N GLY A 66 -21.98 -3.69 -1.43
CA GLY A 66 -21.96 -2.22 -1.48
C GLY A 66 -21.01 -1.59 -2.50
N LEU A 67 -20.50 -2.31 -3.48
CA LEU A 67 -19.75 -1.74 -4.61
C LEU A 67 -20.59 -0.94 -5.61
N GLU A 68 -21.81 -0.60 -5.24
CA GLU A 68 -22.60 0.44 -5.93
C GLU A 68 -22.28 1.81 -5.32
N THR A 69 -21.01 2.20 -5.31
CA THR A 69 -20.68 3.61 -5.20
C THR A 69 -21.09 4.23 -6.53
N GLY A 70 -22.01 5.20 -6.50
CA GLY A 70 -22.54 5.89 -7.68
C GLY A 70 -21.49 6.65 -8.52
N TYR A 71 -20.25 6.17 -8.54
CA TYR A 71 -19.10 6.73 -9.25
C TYR A 71 -18.77 6.01 -10.56
N ALA A 72 -19.52 4.98 -10.96
CA ALA A 72 -19.15 4.21 -12.15
C ALA A 72 -20.21 4.29 -13.23
N LYS A 73 -19.99 5.12 -14.23
CA LYS A 73 -20.58 4.92 -15.57
C LYS A 73 -19.58 4.90 -16.73
N GLN A 74 -18.31 5.04 -16.46
CA GLN A 74 -17.25 4.83 -17.47
C GLN A 74 -16.07 4.25 -16.71
N ASP A 75 -15.53 3.11 -17.16
CA ASP A 75 -14.25 2.63 -16.67
C ASP A 75 -13.22 3.69 -17.07
N PRO A 76 -12.60 4.36 -16.10
CA PRO A 76 -11.64 5.40 -16.41
C PRO A 76 -10.42 4.77 -17.09
N GLU A 77 -9.78 5.52 -17.99
CA GLU A 77 -8.51 5.13 -18.59
C GLU A 77 -7.50 4.70 -17.51
N PRO A 78 -6.73 3.63 -17.77
CA PRO A 78 -5.73 3.17 -16.81
C PRO A 78 -4.76 4.29 -16.43
N ILE A 79 -4.33 4.32 -15.16
CA ILE A 79 -3.29 5.21 -14.68
C ILE A 79 -1.99 4.83 -15.38
N ALA A 80 -1.43 5.74 -16.17
CA ALA A 80 -0.24 5.47 -16.98
C ALA A 80 1.03 5.38 -16.12
N ASP A 81 1.14 6.22 -15.09
CA ASP A 81 2.26 6.22 -14.17
C ASP A 81 1.82 5.82 -12.76
N ILE A 82 1.92 4.52 -12.48
CA ILE A 82 1.60 3.95 -11.17
C ILE A 82 2.53 4.47 -10.07
N CYS A 83 3.80 4.69 -10.40
CA CYS A 83 4.77 5.18 -9.43
C CYS A 83 4.45 6.62 -9.01
N GLU A 84 4.14 7.49 -9.96
CA GLU A 84 3.70 8.85 -9.66
C GLU A 84 2.42 8.81 -8.83
N ALA A 85 1.43 8.05 -9.27
CA ALA A 85 0.16 7.92 -8.58
C ALA A 85 0.29 7.31 -7.17
N LEU A 86 1.24 6.42 -6.91
CA LEU A 86 1.47 5.85 -5.59
C LEU A 86 2.21 6.81 -4.66
N PHE A 87 3.30 7.39 -5.13
CA PHE A 87 4.30 7.97 -4.25
C PHE A 87 4.40 9.49 -4.32
N SER A 88 3.86 10.12 -5.36
CA SER A 88 4.14 11.53 -5.67
C SER A 88 2.93 12.38 -6.05
N ASP A 89 1.70 11.82 -6.02
CA ASP A 89 0.49 12.61 -6.30
C ASP A 89 0.31 13.67 -5.18
N ALA A 90 0.48 14.94 -5.56
CA ALA A 90 0.39 16.07 -4.63
C ALA A 90 -1.00 16.27 -4.01
N ALA A 91 -2.01 15.56 -4.50
CA ALA A 91 -3.36 15.62 -3.95
C ALA A 91 -3.57 14.64 -2.78
N ASP A 92 -2.62 13.73 -2.54
CA ASP A 92 -2.71 12.79 -1.43
C ASP A 92 -1.98 13.32 -0.20
N PRO A 93 -2.62 13.29 0.97
CA PRO A 93 -1.99 13.67 2.22
C PRO A 93 -0.78 12.78 2.53
N THR A 94 0.29 13.43 2.97
CA THR A 94 1.57 12.76 3.22
C THR A 94 2.16 13.20 4.55
N VAL A 95 2.74 12.25 5.29
CA VAL A 95 3.40 12.50 6.59
C VAL A 95 4.77 11.85 6.61
N GLY A 96 5.76 12.58 7.12
CA GLY A 96 7.14 12.14 7.20
C GLY A 96 8.07 12.84 6.19
N PRO A 97 9.38 12.53 6.22
CA PRO A 97 10.37 13.17 5.36
C PRO A 97 10.11 12.91 3.86
N ALA A 98 10.36 13.93 3.03
CA ALA A 98 10.18 13.78 1.58
C ALA A 98 11.21 12.81 0.95
N ASP A 99 12.38 12.70 1.57
CA ASP A 99 13.51 11.84 1.19
C ASP A 99 13.57 10.52 1.98
N ALA A 100 12.45 10.11 2.60
CA ALA A 100 12.37 8.85 3.34
C ALA A 100 12.77 7.65 2.48
N GLU A 101 13.53 6.71 3.10
CA GLU A 101 13.99 5.48 2.44
C GLU A 101 12.84 4.55 2.08
N VAL A 102 11.79 4.53 2.92
CA VAL A 102 10.62 3.68 2.75
C VAL A 102 9.35 4.52 2.77
N THR A 103 8.58 4.43 1.69
CA THR A 103 7.23 4.99 1.66
C THR A 103 6.21 3.89 1.90
N ILE A 104 5.31 4.12 2.85
CA ILE A 104 4.11 3.32 3.08
C ILE A 104 2.94 4.04 2.42
N VAL A 105 2.27 3.40 1.47
CA VAL A 105 1.03 3.90 0.88
C VAL A 105 -0.12 3.10 1.49
N GLU A 106 -1.01 3.75 2.21
CA GLU A 106 -2.16 3.10 2.85
C GLU A 106 -3.45 3.43 2.11
N PHE A 107 -4.16 2.40 1.64
CA PHE A 107 -5.52 2.48 1.13
C PHE A 107 -6.49 2.07 2.23
N PHE A 108 -7.36 2.98 2.65
CA PHE A 108 -8.18 2.77 3.84
C PHE A 108 -9.59 3.37 3.73
N ASP A 109 -10.43 3.01 4.69
CA ASP A 109 -11.81 3.52 4.85
C ASP A 109 -12.10 3.78 6.33
N TYR A 110 -12.74 4.89 6.66
CA TYR A 110 -13.08 5.27 8.03
C TYR A 110 -14.11 4.35 8.72
N GLN A 111 -14.89 3.60 7.97
CA GLN A 111 -15.82 2.61 8.53
C GLN A 111 -15.20 1.22 8.65
N CYS A 112 -13.98 1.01 8.11
CA CYS A 112 -13.29 -0.27 8.18
C CYS A 112 -12.74 -0.52 9.60
N PRO A 113 -13.18 -1.57 10.32
CA PRO A 113 -12.68 -1.86 11.66
C PRO A 113 -11.19 -2.21 11.68
N TYR A 114 -10.68 -2.85 10.64
CA TYR A 114 -9.26 -3.20 10.54
C TYR A 114 -8.37 -1.99 10.26
N CYS A 115 -8.86 -0.98 9.51
CA CYS A 115 -8.16 0.29 9.32
C CYS A 115 -8.00 1.03 10.66
N ARG A 116 -9.02 0.98 11.53
CA ARG A 116 -8.93 1.57 12.86
C ARG A 116 -7.82 0.95 13.70
N VAL A 117 -7.68 -0.39 13.66
CA VAL A 117 -6.60 -1.09 14.38
C VAL A 117 -5.22 -0.69 13.84
N VAL A 118 -5.09 -0.56 12.53
CA VAL A 118 -3.83 -0.13 11.91
C VAL A 118 -3.51 1.31 12.27
N SER A 119 -4.48 2.21 12.21
CA SER A 119 -4.31 3.63 12.55
C SER A 119 -3.82 3.85 13.98
N GLU A 120 -4.08 2.90 14.93
CA GLU A 120 -3.59 2.98 16.30
C GLU A 120 -2.06 2.95 16.40
N TYR A 121 -1.37 2.28 15.47
CA TYR A 121 0.08 2.12 15.54
C TYR A 121 0.84 2.78 14.37
N LEU A 122 0.20 2.98 13.22
CA LEU A 122 0.89 3.40 11.99
C LEU A 122 1.52 4.80 12.13
N GLY A 123 0.79 5.74 12.75
CA GLY A 123 1.31 7.07 13.05
C GLY A 123 2.51 7.03 14.00
N GLU A 124 2.50 6.15 15.01
CA GLU A 124 3.62 5.97 15.93
C GLU A 124 4.84 5.34 15.24
N VAL A 125 4.63 4.38 14.33
CA VAL A 125 5.70 3.77 13.53
C VAL A 125 6.42 4.86 12.72
N GLN A 126 5.67 5.72 12.05
CA GLN A 126 6.25 6.82 11.28
C GLN A 126 6.96 7.86 12.18
N ALA A 127 6.34 8.25 13.30
CA ALA A 127 6.92 9.24 14.20
C ALA A 127 8.24 8.78 14.86
N ASN A 128 8.42 7.46 15.03
CA ASN A 128 9.61 6.87 15.66
C ASN A 128 10.69 6.41 14.66
N ASP A 129 10.38 6.38 13.35
CA ASP A 129 11.35 5.99 12.33
C ASP A 129 11.47 7.06 11.24
N PRO A 130 12.55 7.87 11.23
CA PRO A 130 12.74 8.93 10.25
C PRO A 130 12.96 8.41 8.82
N ARG A 131 13.18 7.10 8.63
CA ARG A 131 13.28 6.48 7.31
C ARG A 131 11.92 6.32 6.65
N VAL A 132 10.81 6.55 7.38
CA VAL A 132 9.45 6.24 6.95
C VAL A 132 8.66 7.49 6.58
N ARG A 133 8.01 7.44 5.42
CA ARG A 133 6.96 8.36 4.99
C ARG A 133 5.68 7.58 4.74
N ILE A 134 4.54 8.18 5.08
CA ILE A 134 3.21 7.61 4.80
C ILE A 134 2.49 8.49 3.79
N VAL A 135 1.92 7.88 2.75
CA VAL A 135 0.97 8.48 1.80
C VAL A 135 -0.41 7.87 2.07
N TYR A 136 -1.39 8.71 2.35
CA TYR A 136 -2.74 8.30 2.67
C TYR A 136 -3.64 8.34 1.43
N LYS A 137 -4.18 7.18 1.04
CA LYS A 137 -5.10 7.03 -0.09
C LYS A 137 -6.53 6.88 0.43
N GLU A 138 -7.27 7.97 0.43
CA GLU A 138 -8.70 7.93 0.75
C GLU A 138 -9.42 7.01 -0.25
N TRP A 139 -9.87 5.86 0.23
CA TRP A 139 -10.54 4.84 -0.58
C TRP A 139 -11.84 4.37 0.09
N PRO A 140 -12.91 5.21 0.06
CA PRO A 140 -14.17 4.94 0.73
C PRO A 140 -14.97 3.87 -0.02
N ILE A 141 -14.90 2.62 0.45
CA ILE A 141 -15.59 1.47 -0.15
C ILE A 141 -16.88 1.07 0.57
N PHE A 142 -17.15 1.63 1.76
CA PHE A 142 -18.35 1.32 2.55
C PHE A 142 -19.48 2.36 2.37
N GLY A 143 -19.59 2.95 1.18
CA GLY A 143 -20.71 3.80 0.79
C GLY A 143 -20.56 5.28 1.10
N SER A 144 -21.70 6.00 1.03
CA SER A 144 -21.74 7.47 1.05
C SER A 144 -21.21 8.09 2.34
N ALA A 145 -21.40 7.41 3.48
CA ALA A 145 -20.90 7.87 4.78
C ALA A 145 -19.37 7.85 4.82
N SER A 146 -18.72 6.81 4.28
CA SER A 146 -17.27 6.76 4.10
C SER A 146 -16.79 7.84 3.14
N GLY A 147 -17.49 8.06 2.04
CA GLY A 147 -17.20 9.14 1.10
C GLY A 147 -17.29 10.53 1.74
N LEU A 148 -18.25 10.74 2.65
CA LEU A 148 -18.37 11.98 3.41
C LEU A 148 -17.16 12.19 4.34
N ALA A 149 -16.74 11.13 5.05
CA ALA A 149 -15.58 11.17 5.94
C ALA A 149 -14.27 11.45 5.17
N ALA A 150 -14.07 10.78 4.04
CA ALA A 150 -12.93 10.98 3.15
C ALA A 150 -12.83 12.42 2.65
N ARG A 151 -13.94 13.00 2.16
CA ARG A 151 -13.98 14.42 1.77
C ARG A 151 -13.68 15.37 2.92
N ALA A 152 -14.17 15.05 4.12
CA ALA A 152 -13.90 15.87 5.31
C ALA A 152 -12.41 15.86 5.69
N ALA A 153 -11.74 14.70 5.58
CA ALA A 153 -10.31 14.59 5.83
C ALA A 153 -9.48 15.35 4.80
N LEU A 154 -9.81 15.24 3.51
CA LEU A 154 -9.19 16.03 2.45
C LEU A 154 -9.45 17.55 2.60
N ALA A 155 -10.59 17.96 3.18
CA ALA A 155 -10.84 19.35 3.54
C ALA A 155 -9.99 19.79 4.74
N ALA A 156 -9.74 18.91 5.73
CA ALA A 156 -8.84 19.19 6.84
C ALA A 156 -7.39 19.38 6.38
N GLU A 157 -6.96 18.66 5.32
CA GLU A 157 -5.63 18.84 4.70
C GLU A 157 -5.42 20.27 4.22
N ARG A 158 -6.43 20.93 3.66
CA ARG A 158 -6.35 22.33 3.23
C ARG A 158 -6.10 23.33 4.38
N GLN A 159 -6.24 22.87 5.61
CA GLN A 159 -5.93 23.61 6.84
C GLN A 159 -4.68 23.08 7.55
N GLY A 160 -3.93 22.15 6.92
CA GLY A 160 -2.74 21.52 7.48
C GLY A 160 -3.05 20.63 8.70
N GLN A 161 -4.28 20.10 8.79
CA GLN A 161 -4.74 19.34 9.95
C GLN A 161 -5.15 17.90 9.61
N TYR A 162 -4.70 17.39 8.44
CA TYR A 162 -5.10 16.07 7.96
C TYR A 162 -4.87 14.97 8.99
N LEU A 163 -3.61 14.77 9.42
CA LEU A 163 -3.26 13.66 10.30
C LEU A 163 -4.07 13.66 11.60
N ARG A 164 -4.16 14.83 12.25
CA ARG A 164 -4.91 14.95 13.51
C ARG A 164 -6.40 14.66 13.30
N PHE A 165 -6.96 15.09 12.18
CA PHE A 165 -8.35 14.86 11.85
C PHE A 165 -8.61 13.41 11.47
N HIS A 166 -7.73 12.82 10.64
CA HIS A 166 -7.73 11.40 10.29
C HIS A 166 -7.74 10.50 11.52
N GLU A 167 -6.77 10.69 12.43
CA GLU A 167 -6.71 9.93 13.68
C GLU A 167 -7.95 10.10 14.55
N THR A 168 -8.50 11.33 14.60
CA THR A 168 -9.72 11.61 15.35
C THR A 168 -10.91 10.86 14.76
N LEU A 169 -11.05 10.83 13.43
CA LEU A 169 -12.09 10.06 12.75
C LEU A 169 -11.92 8.56 12.97
N MET A 170 -10.70 8.03 12.86
CA MET A 170 -10.41 6.61 13.09
C MET A 170 -10.77 6.16 14.50
N ARG A 171 -10.61 7.02 15.52
CA ARG A 171 -11.00 6.74 16.90
C ARG A 171 -12.49 6.98 17.17
N THR A 172 -13.20 7.70 16.27
CA THR A 172 -14.61 8.02 16.48
C THR A 172 -15.48 6.82 16.10
N ARG A 173 -16.40 6.46 17.00
CA ARG A 173 -17.37 5.39 16.77
C ARG A 173 -18.64 5.93 16.11
N GLY A 174 -19.29 5.10 15.33
CA GLY A 174 -20.54 5.41 14.63
C GLY A 174 -20.36 5.60 13.14
N ILE A 175 -21.48 5.73 12.44
CA ILE A 175 -21.51 5.96 10.98
C ILE A 175 -21.24 7.45 10.73
N PRO A 176 -20.26 7.80 9.92
CA PRO A 176 -19.95 9.19 9.60
C PRO A 176 -21.17 9.95 9.05
N ASN A 177 -21.46 11.08 9.67
CA ASN A 177 -22.46 12.04 9.24
C ASN A 177 -21.96 13.46 9.55
N GLU A 178 -22.68 14.48 9.11
CA GLU A 178 -22.23 15.87 9.26
C GLU A 178 -22.03 16.26 10.73
N ALA A 179 -22.90 15.79 11.66
CA ALA A 179 -22.79 16.10 13.08
C ALA A 179 -21.54 15.46 13.71
N LEU A 180 -21.25 14.20 13.36
CA LEU A 180 -20.06 13.50 13.82
C LEU A 180 -18.79 14.16 13.27
N ILE A 181 -18.78 14.54 11.98
CA ILE A 181 -17.67 15.24 11.35
C ILE A 181 -17.45 16.62 11.99
N ARG A 182 -18.50 17.39 12.22
CA ARG A 182 -18.44 18.68 12.91
C ARG A 182 -17.83 18.53 14.32
N ASN A 183 -18.29 17.52 15.08
CA ASN A 183 -17.74 17.25 16.40
C ASN A 183 -16.26 16.81 16.37
N ALA A 184 -15.86 16.04 15.39
CA ALA A 184 -14.45 15.69 15.21
C ALA A 184 -13.62 16.91 14.79
N ALA A 185 -14.11 17.71 13.85
CA ALA A 185 -13.44 18.92 13.35
C ALA A 185 -13.24 19.96 14.47
N SER A 186 -14.26 20.21 15.32
CA SER A 186 -14.17 21.18 16.41
C SER A 186 -13.05 20.91 17.43
N LYS A 187 -12.51 19.69 17.45
CA LYS A 187 -11.43 19.30 18.36
C LYS A 187 -10.04 19.57 17.82
N VAL A 188 -9.88 19.58 16.49
CA VAL A 188 -8.54 19.50 15.89
C VAL A 188 -8.34 20.43 14.70
N VAL A 189 -9.41 20.94 14.07
CA VAL A 189 -9.32 21.78 12.88
C VAL A 189 -9.47 23.26 13.29
N ASN A 190 -8.74 24.15 12.61
CA ASN A 190 -8.74 25.58 12.93
C ASN A 190 -10.10 26.25 12.66
N ASP A 191 -10.74 25.86 11.55
CA ASP A 191 -12.04 26.40 11.11
C ASP A 191 -12.98 25.23 10.71
N PRO A 192 -13.77 24.70 11.66
CA PRO A 192 -14.71 23.63 11.40
C PRO A 192 -15.83 23.99 10.43
N ASP A 193 -16.29 25.24 10.42
CA ASP A 193 -17.35 25.67 9.51
C ASP A 193 -16.86 25.73 8.06
N ARG A 194 -15.66 26.25 7.85
CA ARG A 194 -14.99 26.19 6.56
C ARG A 194 -14.78 24.77 6.08
N LEU A 195 -14.37 23.83 6.94
CA LEU A 195 -14.25 22.41 6.59
C LEU A 195 -15.59 21.86 6.08
N LEU A 196 -16.72 22.16 6.75
CA LEU A 196 -18.04 21.70 6.37
C LEU A 196 -18.54 22.31 5.03
N ILE A 197 -18.07 23.48 4.69
CA ILE A 197 -18.33 24.08 3.36
C ILE A 197 -17.46 23.37 2.30
N GLU A 198 -16.17 23.23 2.57
CA GLU A 198 -15.20 22.67 1.62
C GLU A 198 -15.42 21.20 1.31
N LEU A 199 -15.85 20.37 2.28
CA LEU A 199 -16.12 18.94 2.05
C LEU A 199 -17.19 18.67 0.98
N LYS A 200 -18.00 19.68 0.64
CA LYS A 200 -18.99 19.62 -0.44
C LYS A 200 -18.38 19.86 -1.83
N SER A 201 -17.10 20.18 -1.88
CA SER A 201 -16.40 20.47 -3.15
C SER A 201 -16.21 19.21 -3.98
N ALA A 202 -16.59 19.27 -5.26
CA ALA A 202 -16.36 18.20 -6.23
C ALA A 202 -14.86 17.90 -6.50
N LYS A 203 -13.94 18.75 -6.03
CA LYS A 203 -12.49 18.55 -6.18
C LYS A 203 -12.02 17.27 -5.49
N PHE A 204 -12.57 16.97 -4.33
CA PHE A 204 -12.21 15.75 -3.57
C PHE A 204 -12.68 14.48 -4.25
N ASP A 205 -13.77 14.55 -5.01
CA ASP A 205 -14.25 13.38 -5.78
C ASP A 205 -13.22 12.94 -6.83
N GLY A 206 -12.43 13.87 -7.37
CA GLY A 206 -11.34 13.57 -8.30
C GLY A 206 -10.25 12.73 -7.64
N VAL A 207 -9.82 13.11 -6.43
CA VAL A 207 -8.82 12.37 -5.64
C VAL A 207 -9.33 10.97 -5.32
N ILE A 208 -10.55 10.88 -4.77
CA ILE A 208 -11.17 9.61 -4.39
C ILE A 208 -11.33 8.67 -5.60
N ARG A 209 -11.72 9.20 -6.76
CA ARG A 209 -11.82 8.39 -7.99
C ARG A 209 -10.46 7.86 -8.44
N ARG A 210 -9.41 8.69 -8.43
CA ARG A 210 -8.05 8.23 -8.78
C ARG A 210 -7.56 7.15 -7.83
N ASN A 211 -7.78 7.31 -6.53
CA ASN A 211 -7.39 6.32 -5.54
C ASN A 211 -8.15 5.00 -5.74
N ASN A 212 -9.45 5.05 -6.04
CA ASN A 212 -10.25 3.87 -6.39
C ASN A 212 -9.74 3.18 -7.67
N GLN A 213 -9.38 3.96 -8.69
CA GLN A 213 -8.81 3.43 -9.93
C GLN A 213 -7.46 2.76 -9.69
N LEU A 214 -6.57 3.42 -8.94
CA LEU A 214 -5.26 2.88 -8.57
C LEU A 214 -5.38 1.59 -7.76
N ALA A 215 -6.28 1.55 -6.77
CA ALA A 215 -6.57 0.35 -5.98
C ALA A 215 -7.01 -0.82 -6.87
N LYS A 216 -7.91 -0.58 -7.84
CA LYS A 216 -8.35 -1.59 -8.81
C LYS A 216 -7.21 -2.08 -9.70
N GLN A 217 -6.34 -1.18 -10.20
CA GLN A 217 -5.18 -1.57 -11.01
C GLN A 217 -4.16 -2.39 -10.23
N LEU A 218 -4.02 -2.11 -8.92
CA LEU A 218 -3.20 -2.91 -8.02
C LEU A 218 -3.86 -4.25 -7.64
N GLY A 219 -5.12 -4.47 -8.02
CA GLY A 219 -5.87 -5.68 -7.70
C GLY A 219 -6.36 -5.75 -6.26
N PHE A 220 -6.44 -4.62 -5.55
CA PHE A 220 -6.96 -4.58 -4.19
C PHE A 220 -8.45 -4.89 -4.15
N ILE A 221 -8.85 -5.72 -3.18
CA ILE A 221 -10.24 -6.16 -2.99
C ILE A 221 -10.88 -5.60 -1.72
N GLY A 222 -10.11 -4.92 -0.87
CA GLY A 222 -10.61 -4.38 0.41
C GLY A 222 -9.58 -3.54 1.16
N THR A 223 -10.01 -3.01 2.31
CA THR A 223 -9.21 -2.17 3.18
C THR A 223 -8.95 -2.85 4.53
N PRO A 224 -7.82 -2.56 5.20
CA PRO A 224 -6.70 -1.79 4.67
C PRO A 224 -5.94 -2.58 3.61
N SER A 225 -5.32 -1.87 2.65
CA SER A 225 -4.32 -2.43 1.75
C SER A 225 -3.14 -1.47 1.67
N PHE A 226 -1.94 -2.00 1.48
CA PHE A 226 -0.72 -1.20 1.54
C PHE A 226 0.19 -1.47 0.35
N VAL A 227 0.99 -0.45 0.04
CA VAL A 227 2.25 -0.63 -0.67
C VAL A 227 3.35 -0.13 0.26
N VAL A 228 4.22 -1.02 0.72
CA VAL A 228 5.37 -0.70 1.57
C VAL A 228 6.62 -0.87 0.72
N GLY A 229 7.27 0.22 0.37
CA GLY A 229 8.31 0.17 -0.63
C GLY A 229 7.79 -0.43 -1.95
N ARG A 230 8.28 -1.60 -2.33
CA ARG A 230 7.78 -2.37 -3.49
C ARG A 230 6.84 -3.52 -3.12
N THR A 231 6.58 -3.73 -1.85
CA THR A 231 5.76 -4.85 -1.37
C THR A 231 4.31 -4.45 -1.20
N ILE A 232 3.43 -5.18 -1.86
CA ILE A 232 1.98 -5.06 -1.76
C ILE A 232 1.47 -5.98 -0.65
N VAL A 233 0.64 -5.43 0.22
CA VAL A 233 0.04 -6.12 1.36
C VAL A 233 -1.47 -5.94 1.33
N GLU A 234 -2.22 -7.01 1.30
CA GLU A 234 -3.68 -6.99 1.41
C GLU A 234 -4.12 -7.38 2.83
N GLY A 235 -4.93 -6.53 3.44
CA GLY A 235 -5.43 -6.72 4.79
C GLY A 235 -4.51 -6.14 5.88
N ALA A 236 -5.00 -6.20 7.12
CA ALA A 236 -4.28 -5.69 8.28
C ALA A 236 -3.11 -6.62 8.65
N ILE A 237 -1.97 -6.03 8.91
CA ILE A 237 -0.81 -6.69 9.50
C ILE A 237 -0.54 -6.13 10.89
N THR A 238 0.24 -6.83 11.69
CA THR A 238 0.60 -6.36 13.03
C THR A 238 1.70 -5.28 12.94
N ARG A 239 1.83 -4.46 13.99
CA ARG A 239 2.92 -3.50 14.12
C ARG A 239 4.30 -4.13 13.85
N ASN A 240 4.59 -5.26 14.50
CA ASN A 240 5.87 -5.98 14.33
C ASN A 240 6.10 -6.43 12.88
N GLN A 241 5.04 -6.88 12.17
CA GLN A 241 5.15 -7.24 10.75
C GLN A 241 5.42 -5.99 9.89
N MET A 242 4.78 -4.87 10.19
CA MET A 242 5.04 -3.60 9.51
C MET A 242 6.49 -3.14 9.71
N GLU A 243 6.99 -3.12 10.95
CA GLU A 243 8.36 -2.74 11.28
C GLU A 243 9.40 -3.63 10.59
N LYS A 244 9.20 -4.96 10.59
CA LYS A 244 10.06 -5.90 9.86
C LYS A 244 10.02 -5.69 8.35
N LEU A 245 8.87 -5.31 7.79
CA LEU A 245 8.72 -5.05 6.37
C LEU A 245 9.43 -3.75 5.98
N ILE A 246 9.35 -2.71 6.83
CA ILE A 246 10.11 -1.47 6.68
C ILE A 246 11.61 -1.77 6.65
N ASP A 247 12.13 -2.54 7.60
CA ASP A 247 13.55 -2.91 7.65
C ASP A 247 13.99 -3.71 6.41
N LEU A 248 13.11 -4.51 5.85
CA LEU A 248 13.37 -5.26 4.62
C LEU A 248 13.43 -4.33 3.40
N GLU A 249 12.48 -3.41 3.28
CA GLU A 249 12.37 -2.49 2.15
C GLU A 249 13.44 -1.39 2.17
N ALA A 250 13.88 -0.95 3.34
CA ALA A 250 14.99 0.01 3.48
C ALA A 250 16.32 -0.50 2.89
N ARG A 251 16.49 -1.83 2.80
CA ARG A 251 17.69 -2.46 2.18
C ARG A 251 17.66 -2.43 0.65
N SER A 252 16.51 -2.18 0.04
CA SER A 252 16.31 -2.16 -1.40
C SER A 252 15.23 -1.14 -1.75
N PRO A 253 15.51 0.17 -1.68
CA PRO A 253 14.51 1.21 -1.80
C PRO A 253 13.70 1.10 -3.10
N ALA A 254 12.38 1.21 -3.00
CA ALA A 254 11.44 1.16 -4.12
C ALA A 254 11.64 2.29 -5.15
N ILE A 255 12.26 3.40 -4.73
CA ILE A 255 12.62 4.51 -5.61
C ILE A 255 13.43 4.02 -6.82
N ALA A 256 14.30 3.02 -6.66
CA ALA A 256 15.05 2.43 -7.77
C ALA A 256 14.15 1.77 -8.83
N ILE A 257 13.00 1.22 -8.42
CA ILE A 257 12.03 0.59 -9.35
C ILE A 257 11.28 1.66 -10.13
N CYS A 258 10.89 2.74 -9.45
CA CYS A 258 10.17 3.86 -10.06
C CYS A 258 11.06 4.77 -10.91
N GLN A 259 12.37 4.75 -10.71
CA GLN A 259 13.34 5.48 -11.53
C GLN A 259 13.72 4.73 -12.82
N ASP A 260 13.55 3.42 -12.85
CA ASP A 260 13.82 2.62 -14.06
C ASP A 260 12.62 2.67 -15.02
N ARG A 261 12.45 3.81 -15.67
CA ARG A 261 11.41 4.05 -16.69
C ARG A 261 11.45 3.06 -17.86
N SER A 262 12.56 2.38 -18.08
CA SER A 262 12.71 1.41 -19.17
C SER A 262 11.80 0.18 -19.00
N ARG A 263 11.43 -0.15 -17.75
CA ARG A 263 10.52 -1.25 -17.43
C ARG A 263 9.03 -0.92 -17.55
N GLN A 264 8.67 0.35 -17.58
CA GLN A 264 7.30 0.82 -17.69
C GLN A 264 6.71 0.76 -19.09
N PHE A 265 7.57 0.76 -20.14
CA PHE A 265 7.15 0.84 -21.54
C PHE A 265 6.68 -0.48 -22.19
N HIS A 266 6.80 -1.62 -21.52
CA HIS A 266 6.35 -2.89 -22.10
C HIS A 266 4.84 -3.13 -22.10
N LEU A 267 4.04 -2.19 -21.57
CA LEU A 267 2.57 -2.34 -21.52
C LEU A 267 1.87 -1.95 -22.81
N ASN A 268 2.46 -1.04 -23.60
CA ASN A 268 1.90 -0.68 -24.91
C ASN A 268 2.07 -1.79 -25.96
N ASP A 269 3.01 -2.72 -25.76
CA ASP A 269 3.24 -3.84 -26.69
C ASP A 269 2.29 -5.03 -26.48
N ILE A 270 1.66 -5.15 -25.30
CA ILE A 270 0.74 -6.27 -25.00
C ILE A 270 -0.67 -6.00 -25.54
N THR A 271 -1.07 -4.74 -25.67
CA THR A 271 -2.42 -4.37 -26.13
C THR A 271 -2.60 -4.48 -27.65
N ILE A 272 -1.52 -4.60 -28.43
CA ILE A 272 -1.58 -4.61 -29.91
C ILE A 272 -1.68 -6.03 -30.50
N ARG A 273 -1.48 -7.10 -29.73
CA ARG A 273 -1.56 -8.48 -30.26
C ARG A 273 -2.90 -9.20 -30.07
N ALA A 274 -3.94 -8.50 -29.63
CA ALA A 274 -5.31 -9.09 -29.56
C ALA A 274 -6.03 -9.10 -30.92
N SER A 275 -5.38 -8.66 -32.01
CA SER A 275 -5.99 -8.62 -33.35
C SER A 275 -5.39 -9.63 -34.35
N ASP A 276 -4.54 -10.56 -33.92
CA ASP A 276 -4.10 -11.63 -34.81
C ASP A 276 -5.22 -12.70 -34.91
N PRO A 277 -5.69 -13.02 -36.13
CA PRO A 277 -6.67 -14.08 -36.32
C PRO A 277 -6.05 -15.43 -35.95
N PRO A 278 -6.85 -16.39 -35.42
CA PRO A 278 -6.32 -17.71 -35.10
C PRO A 278 -5.76 -18.39 -36.37
N PRO A 279 -4.65 -19.14 -36.27
CA PRO A 279 -4.09 -19.85 -37.43
C PRO A 279 -5.15 -20.81 -37.96
N GLY A 280 -5.45 -20.62 -39.26
CA GLY A 280 -6.43 -21.40 -39.98
C GLY A 280 -6.08 -22.89 -39.94
N GLY A 281 -7.00 -23.70 -39.44
CA GLY A 281 -6.96 -25.14 -39.60
C GLY A 281 -7.15 -25.47 -41.05
N THR A 282 -6.15 -26.11 -41.66
CA THR A 282 -6.30 -26.82 -42.92
C THR A 282 -6.80 -28.23 -42.63
N ASN A 283 -7.84 -28.62 -43.34
CA ASN A 283 -8.47 -29.94 -43.48
C ASN A 283 -7.65 -31.18 -43.10
#